data_6e094abe07aebfef0e19e8909735a248
#
_entry.id   6e094abe07aebfef0e19e8909735a248
#
_cell.length_a   1.000
_cell.length_b   1.000
_cell.length_c   1.000
_cell.angle_alpha   90.00
_cell.angle_beta   90.00
_cell.angle_gamma   90.00
#
_symmetry.space_group_name_H-M   'P 1'
#
loop_
_entity.id
_entity.type
_entity.pdbx_description
1 polymer ?
#
loop_
_entity_poly.entity_id
_entity_poly.type
_entity_poly.pdbx_seq_one_letter_code
_entity_poly.pdbx_strand_id
1 'polypeptide(L)'
;MTPPEGSPVGIDNPFDTNIYNYDLPKSMIAQTPAEPRDSSRLMVVNRNSGTIRHQTFREIACFLRGTDLLVLNDTRVVKARLHAVKPGGGARVEVFLLRPLEGEGPVLWETLIRPGRRVKPGQRLILDGGIEVVIGEGSGQGARVCRFPPGIDVWSLMEEIGEMPFPPYVHNPFIDPERYQTVYGTRQGSVAAPTAGLHFTPDLIEGITSRGVKLASITLNVGLGTFRPVEEEDIRMHRMHIEECSIPDDTALSVKETREAGGRVIAVGTTVVRALESRATREGLVVPGSFSTDAFYYPGYRFQATDAMITNFHLPRSTLLMLVCAFAGKELVMRAYNE
;
A
#
# COMPACT_ATOMS: atom_id res chain seq x y z
N MET A 1 35.01 -14.26 -45.18
CA MET A 1 33.72 -14.79 -44.73
C MET A 1 33.28 -13.99 -43.53
N THR A 2 32.40 -13.04 -43.74
CA THR A 2 31.74 -12.24 -42.70
C THR A 2 30.66 -13.10 -42.06
N PRO A 3 30.48 -13.07 -40.70
CA PRO A 3 29.38 -13.76 -40.06
C PRO A 3 28.07 -13.04 -40.34
N PRO A 4 26.93 -13.74 -40.39
CA PRO A 4 25.62 -13.13 -40.67
C PRO A 4 25.19 -12.31 -39.49
N GLU A 5 24.86 -11.03 -39.73
CA GLU A 5 24.05 -10.17 -38.88
C GLU A 5 22.62 -10.69 -38.89
N GLY A 6 22.04 -10.85 -37.70
CA GLY A 6 20.66 -11.21 -37.54
C GLY A 6 20.42 -11.95 -36.23
N SER A 7 20.71 -11.30 -35.08
CA SER A 7 20.11 -11.76 -33.82
C SER A 7 18.60 -11.55 -33.92
N PRO A 8 17.78 -12.57 -33.60
CA PRO A 8 16.33 -12.40 -33.55
C PRO A 8 16.00 -11.30 -32.52
N VAL A 9 15.11 -10.40 -32.89
CA VAL A 9 14.50 -9.41 -32.00
C VAL A 9 14.04 -10.16 -30.75
N GLY A 10 14.72 -9.91 -29.64
CA GLY A 10 14.53 -10.64 -28.41
C GLY A 10 13.07 -10.53 -27.99
N ILE A 11 12.44 -11.67 -27.75
CA ILE A 11 11.20 -11.75 -26.99
C ILE A 11 11.58 -11.18 -25.63
N ASP A 12 11.08 -9.97 -25.32
CA ASP A 12 11.30 -9.34 -24.01
C ASP A 12 10.95 -10.38 -22.93
N ASN A 13 11.92 -10.75 -22.11
CA ASN A 13 11.69 -11.65 -21.01
C ASN A 13 10.64 -11.02 -20.09
N PRO A 14 9.43 -11.58 -19.96
CA PRO A 14 8.34 -10.96 -19.18
C PRO A 14 8.67 -10.87 -17.68
N PHE A 15 9.74 -11.52 -17.25
CA PHE A 15 10.22 -11.51 -15.87
C PHE A 15 11.40 -10.57 -15.63
N ASP A 16 11.89 -9.87 -16.66
CA ASP A 16 12.89 -8.84 -16.50
C ASP A 16 12.29 -7.60 -15.82
N THR A 17 12.84 -7.21 -14.68
CA THR A 17 12.41 -6.04 -13.91
C THR A 17 12.51 -4.74 -14.73
N ASN A 18 13.44 -4.66 -15.68
CA ASN A 18 13.67 -3.46 -16.47
C ASN A 18 12.53 -3.14 -17.43
N ILE A 19 11.72 -4.11 -17.86
CA ILE A 19 10.55 -3.85 -18.72
C ILE A 19 9.40 -3.12 -18.01
N TYR A 20 9.49 -2.97 -16.67
CA TYR A 20 8.57 -2.17 -15.84
C TYR A 20 9.17 -0.82 -15.46
N ASN A 21 10.18 -0.38 -16.19
CA ASN A 21 10.77 0.95 -16.01
C ASN A 21 10.09 1.97 -16.93
N TYR A 22 9.96 3.19 -16.45
CA TYR A 22 9.53 4.37 -17.23
C TYR A 22 10.18 5.61 -16.64
N ASP A 23 10.26 6.68 -17.43
CA ASP A 23 10.79 7.95 -16.94
C ASP A 23 9.73 8.67 -16.08
N LEU A 24 10.09 8.96 -14.83
CA LEU A 24 9.26 9.70 -13.88
C LEU A 24 10.01 10.95 -13.42
N PRO A 25 9.78 12.10 -14.06
CA PRO A 25 10.36 13.36 -13.59
C PRO A 25 9.89 13.68 -12.17
N LYS A 26 10.80 14.12 -11.30
CA LYS A 26 10.45 14.47 -9.91
C LYS A 26 9.36 15.54 -9.82
N SER A 27 9.27 16.43 -10.80
CA SER A 27 8.24 17.47 -10.90
C SER A 27 6.82 16.90 -11.09
N MET A 28 6.69 15.64 -11.55
CA MET A 28 5.38 14.98 -11.71
C MET A 28 4.86 14.37 -10.41
N ILE A 29 5.67 14.33 -9.36
CA ILE A 29 5.28 13.84 -8.04
C ILE A 29 4.71 15.00 -7.22
N ALA A 30 3.41 14.98 -6.98
CA ALA A 30 2.72 16.01 -6.21
C ALA A 30 3.29 16.10 -4.79
N GLN A 31 3.57 17.32 -4.34
CA GLN A 31 4.08 17.63 -2.99
C GLN A 31 2.99 18.16 -2.06
N THR A 32 1.81 18.44 -2.60
CA THR A 32 0.62 18.87 -1.86
C THR A 32 -0.60 18.12 -2.37
N PRO A 33 -1.51 17.70 -1.47
CA PRO A 33 -2.75 17.05 -1.89
C PRO A 33 -3.67 18.05 -2.61
N ALA A 34 -4.51 17.55 -3.52
CA ALA A 34 -5.57 18.32 -4.15
C ALA A 34 -6.62 18.77 -3.11
N GLU A 35 -7.18 19.99 -3.29
CA GLU A 35 -8.24 20.53 -2.44
C GLU A 35 -9.40 21.02 -3.32
N PRO A 36 -10.62 20.47 -3.17
CA PRO A 36 -10.97 19.31 -2.36
C PRO A 36 -10.34 18.02 -2.89
N ARG A 37 -10.33 16.95 -2.06
CA ARG A 37 -9.66 15.66 -2.38
C ARG A 37 -10.09 15.08 -3.74
N ASP A 38 -11.38 15.18 -4.05
CA ASP A 38 -11.99 14.67 -5.28
C ASP A 38 -11.79 15.54 -6.52
N SER A 39 -11.10 16.69 -6.38
CA SER A 39 -10.70 17.53 -7.53
C SER A 39 -9.44 17.03 -8.23
N SER A 40 -8.80 15.97 -7.74
CA SER A 40 -7.65 15.34 -8.37
C SER A 40 -8.00 14.79 -9.75
N ARG A 41 -6.99 14.69 -10.62
CA ARG A 41 -7.14 14.10 -11.95
C ARG A 41 -7.40 12.61 -11.86
N LEU A 42 -8.27 12.10 -12.73
CA LEU A 42 -8.58 10.69 -12.90
C LEU A 42 -8.27 10.26 -14.33
N MET A 43 -7.42 9.25 -14.50
CA MET A 43 -7.25 8.55 -15.76
C MET A 43 -8.12 7.30 -15.76
N VAL A 44 -9.02 7.19 -16.73
CA VAL A 44 -9.90 6.02 -16.92
C VAL A 44 -9.36 5.18 -18.05
N VAL A 45 -8.91 3.97 -17.73
CA VAL A 45 -8.36 3.01 -18.69
C VAL A 45 -9.32 1.85 -18.86
N ASN A 46 -9.79 1.64 -20.07
CA ASN A 46 -10.63 0.49 -20.41
C ASN A 46 -9.77 -0.62 -21.01
N ARG A 47 -9.54 -1.70 -20.25
CA ARG A 47 -8.67 -2.80 -20.69
C ARG A 47 -9.20 -3.61 -21.88
N ASN A 48 -10.51 -3.59 -22.13
CA ASN A 48 -11.10 -4.34 -23.25
C ASN A 48 -10.97 -3.58 -24.57
N SER A 49 -11.22 -2.25 -24.57
CA SER A 49 -11.11 -1.41 -25.75
C SER A 49 -9.74 -0.75 -25.93
N GLY A 50 -8.89 -0.76 -24.89
CA GLY A 50 -7.61 -0.06 -24.88
C GLY A 50 -7.74 1.46 -24.85
N THR A 51 -8.94 2.02 -24.57
CA THR A 51 -9.15 3.47 -24.54
C THR A 51 -8.66 4.07 -23.21
N ILE A 52 -8.08 5.27 -23.30
CA ILE A 52 -7.66 6.09 -22.17
C ILE A 52 -8.47 7.39 -22.22
N ARG A 53 -8.98 7.85 -21.08
CA ARG A 53 -9.73 9.11 -20.93
C ARG A 53 -9.26 9.83 -19.68
N HIS A 54 -9.25 11.17 -19.74
CA HIS A 54 -8.92 12.02 -18.61
C HIS A 54 -10.19 12.67 -18.06
N GLN A 55 -10.33 12.62 -16.74
CA GLN A 55 -11.49 13.11 -15.99
C GLN A 55 -11.01 13.74 -14.67
N THR A 56 -11.94 14.23 -13.88
CA THR A 56 -11.73 14.58 -12.48
C THR A 56 -12.22 13.44 -11.60
N PHE A 57 -11.59 13.19 -10.45
CA PHE A 57 -11.93 12.04 -9.60
C PHE A 57 -13.39 12.04 -9.16
N ARG A 58 -14.01 13.21 -8.92
CA ARG A 58 -15.45 13.32 -8.59
C ARG A 58 -16.37 12.68 -9.62
N GLU A 59 -15.92 12.54 -10.86
CA GLU A 59 -16.69 11.90 -11.94
C GLU A 59 -16.62 10.37 -11.89
N ILE A 60 -15.91 9.77 -10.91
CA ILE A 60 -15.80 8.31 -10.76
C ILE A 60 -17.18 7.66 -10.68
N ALA A 61 -18.16 8.35 -10.06
CA ALA A 61 -19.53 7.90 -9.94
C ALA A 61 -20.22 7.62 -11.31
N CYS A 62 -19.75 8.24 -12.39
CA CYS A 62 -20.26 8.01 -13.76
C CYS A 62 -19.81 6.66 -14.35
N PHE A 63 -18.78 6.04 -13.77
CA PHE A 63 -18.24 4.75 -14.21
C PHE A 63 -18.73 3.57 -13.36
N LEU A 64 -19.50 3.84 -12.32
CA LEU A 64 -20.06 2.86 -11.40
C LEU A 64 -21.53 2.56 -11.75
N ARG A 65 -21.96 1.33 -11.45
CA ARG A 65 -23.32 0.83 -11.66
C ARG A 65 -23.94 0.56 -10.30
N GLY A 66 -25.24 0.70 -10.15
CA GLY A 66 -25.94 0.42 -8.90
C GLY A 66 -25.81 -1.01 -8.37
N THR A 67 -25.34 -1.94 -9.22
CA THR A 67 -25.05 -3.33 -8.84
C THR A 67 -23.61 -3.55 -8.42
N ASP A 68 -22.73 -2.55 -8.52
CA ASP A 68 -21.31 -2.68 -8.18
C ASP A 68 -21.08 -2.67 -6.67
N LEU A 69 -20.00 -3.31 -6.25
CA LEU A 69 -19.46 -3.28 -4.89
C LEU A 69 -18.09 -2.58 -4.92
N LEU A 70 -17.95 -1.47 -4.19
CA LEU A 70 -16.65 -0.88 -3.88
C LEU A 70 -16.11 -1.50 -2.59
N VAL A 71 -14.93 -2.11 -2.67
CA VAL A 71 -14.22 -2.62 -1.49
C VAL A 71 -13.10 -1.65 -1.13
N LEU A 72 -13.11 -1.20 0.12
CA LEU A 72 -12.21 -0.19 0.68
C LEU A 72 -11.23 -0.84 1.66
N ASN A 73 -10.08 -0.21 1.89
CA ASN A 73 -9.19 -0.58 3.00
C ASN A 73 -9.39 0.43 4.14
N ASP A 74 -9.97 -0.02 5.24
CA ASP A 74 -10.35 0.82 6.39
C ASP A 74 -9.21 1.06 7.39
N THR A 75 -7.98 0.67 7.02
CA THR A 75 -6.82 0.92 7.87
C THR A 75 -6.56 2.41 8.06
N ARG A 76 -6.08 2.76 9.25
CA ARG A 76 -5.67 4.13 9.63
C ARG A 76 -4.18 4.15 9.92
N VAL A 77 -3.49 5.16 9.39
CA VAL A 77 -2.05 5.34 9.59
C VAL A 77 -1.77 5.80 11.01
N VAL A 78 -0.78 5.19 11.64
CA VAL A 78 -0.30 5.57 12.98
C VAL A 78 0.95 6.43 12.89
N LYS A 79 1.22 7.27 13.89
CA LYS A 79 2.41 8.13 13.96
C LYS A 79 3.65 7.31 14.32
N ALA A 80 4.01 6.38 13.45
CA ALA A 80 5.01 5.34 13.70
C ALA A 80 6.47 5.82 13.77
N ARG A 81 6.74 7.08 13.43
CA ARG A 81 8.10 7.64 13.41
C ARG A 81 8.40 8.31 14.75
N LEU A 82 9.22 7.66 15.57
CA LEU A 82 9.68 8.18 16.83
C LEU A 82 11.12 8.68 16.71
N HIS A 83 11.50 9.63 17.55
CA HIS A 83 12.87 10.11 17.63
C HIS A 83 13.47 9.78 19.01
N ALA A 84 14.75 9.48 19.01
CA ALA A 84 15.49 9.09 20.20
C ALA A 84 16.91 9.65 20.18
N VAL A 85 17.53 9.66 21.36
CA VAL A 85 18.96 9.93 21.54
C VAL A 85 19.59 8.80 22.34
N LYS A 86 20.93 8.67 22.26
CA LYS A 86 21.66 7.76 23.16
C LYS A 86 21.74 8.35 24.57
N PRO A 87 21.79 7.52 25.63
CA PRO A 87 22.12 7.98 26.98
C PRO A 87 23.42 8.79 26.95
N GLY A 88 23.42 9.97 27.58
CA GLY A 88 24.55 10.91 27.55
C GLY A 88 24.55 11.87 26.37
N GLY A 89 23.52 11.83 25.51
CA GLY A 89 23.37 12.72 24.36
C GLY A 89 23.98 12.15 23.08
N GLY A 90 23.95 12.95 22.01
CA GLY A 90 24.52 12.57 20.73
C GLY A 90 23.58 12.81 19.54
N ALA A 91 23.90 12.21 18.40
CA ALA A 91 23.09 12.34 17.20
C ALA A 91 21.70 11.70 17.37
N ARG A 92 20.69 12.39 16.86
CA ARG A 92 19.30 11.90 16.83
C ARG A 92 19.21 10.59 16.04
N VAL A 93 18.39 9.68 16.53
CA VAL A 93 18.11 8.36 15.97
C VAL A 93 16.62 8.28 15.68
N GLU A 94 16.24 7.91 14.48
CA GLU A 94 14.86 7.57 14.13
C GLU A 94 14.60 6.11 14.54
N VAL A 95 13.54 5.88 15.29
CA VAL A 95 12.99 4.58 15.65
C VAL A 95 11.63 4.48 14.96
N PHE A 96 11.57 3.74 13.88
CA PHE A 96 10.35 3.60 13.09
C PHE A 96 9.66 2.28 13.44
N LEU A 97 8.49 2.35 14.05
CA LEU A 97 7.72 1.20 14.48
C LEU A 97 6.99 0.57 13.30
N LEU A 98 7.11 -0.75 13.12
CA LEU A 98 6.47 -1.48 12.02
C LEU A 98 5.22 -2.23 12.49
N ARG A 99 5.38 -3.09 13.50
CA ARG A 99 4.28 -3.87 14.09
C ARG A 99 4.64 -4.37 15.48
N PRO A 100 3.64 -4.65 16.32
CA PRO A 100 3.88 -5.34 17.59
C PRO A 100 4.33 -6.77 17.32
N LEU A 101 5.15 -7.31 18.23
CA LEU A 101 5.56 -8.71 18.25
C LEU A 101 4.89 -9.37 19.45
N GLU A 102 4.36 -10.58 19.22
CA GLU A 102 3.77 -11.38 20.29
C GLU A 102 4.86 -11.91 21.22
N GLY A 103 4.58 -11.96 22.52
CA GLY A 103 5.48 -12.50 23.54
C GLY A 103 5.00 -12.17 24.94
N GLU A 104 5.40 -13.02 25.92
CA GLU A 104 5.22 -12.73 27.33
C GLU A 104 6.34 -11.80 27.82
N GLY A 105 6.02 -10.82 28.66
CA GLY A 105 7.00 -9.94 29.29
C GLY A 105 7.02 -8.51 28.73
N PRO A 106 8.19 -7.95 28.38
CA PRO A 106 8.29 -6.58 27.88
C PRO A 106 7.60 -6.42 26.53
N VAL A 107 7.03 -5.24 26.28
CA VAL A 107 6.34 -4.92 25.01
C VAL A 107 7.38 -4.86 23.89
N LEU A 108 7.25 -5.73 22.90
CA LEU A 108 8.18 -5.87 21.79
C LEU A 108 7.57 -5.34 20.49
N TRP A 109 8.39 -4.62 19.73
CA TRP A 109 8.01 -4.10 18.41
C TRP A 109 9.09 -4.38 17.37
N GLU A 110 8.69 -4.76 16.20
CA GLU A 110 9.56 -4.74 15.03
C GLU A 110 9.75 -3.30 14.56
N THR A 111 11.02 -2.91 14.31
CA THR A 111 11.37 -1.50 14.05
C THR A 111 12.45 -1.38 12.98
N LEU A 112 12.45 -0.25 12.26
CA LEU A 112 13.61 0.19 11.51
C LEU A 112 14.33 1.31 12.26
N ILE A 113 15.66 1.27 12.25
CA ILE A 113 16.50 2.25 12.96
C ILE A 113 17.33 3.04 11.95
N ARG A 114 17.31 4.36 12.04
CA ARG A 114 18.15 5.24 11.21
C ARG A 114 18.90 6.27 12.06
N PRO A 115 20.25 6.35 11.92
CA PRO A 115 21.13 5.50 11.13
C PRO A 115 21.42 4.14 11.82
N GLY A 116 21.03 3.03 11.17
CA GLY A 116 21.12 1.68 11.75
C GLY A 116 22.54 1.25 12.14
N ARG A 117 23.58 1.68 11.40
CA ARG A 117 24.99 1.32 11.66
C ARG A 117 25.52 1.90 12.97
N ARG A 118 24.88 2.95 13.51
CA ARG A 118 25.31 3.63 14.75
C ARG A 118 24.65 3.05 16.00
N VAL A 119 23.66 2.17 15.87
CA VAL A 119 22.95 1.56 16.98
C VAL A 119 23.24 0.07 16.97
N LYS A 120 23.84 -0.46 18.02
CA LYS A 120 24.15 -1.89 18.15
C LYS A 120 23.05 -2.63 18.92
N PRO A 121 22.89 -3.95 18.75
CA PRO A 121 22.06 -4.76 19.63
C PRO A 121 22.43 -4.55 21.09
N GLY A 122 21.43 -4.55 21.99
CA GLY A 122 21.59 -4.26 23.41
C GLY A 122 21.69 -2.77 23.76
N GLN A 123 21.77 -1.89 22.76
CA GLN A 123 21.91 -0.46 23.02
C GLN A 123 20.61 0.16 23.50
N ARG A 124 20.72 1.01 24.54
CA ARG A 124 19.64 1.82 25.05
C ARG A 124 19.50 3.10 24.27
N LEU A 125 18.27 3.51 24.03
CA LEU A 125 17.89 4.80 23.45
C LEU A 125 16.85 5.44 24.35
N ILE A 126 16.86 6.77 24.43
CA ILE A 126 15.87 7.57 25.14
C ILE A 126 15.02 8.24 24.08
N LEU A 127 13.74 7.88 24.00
CA LEU A 127 12.77 8.50 23.11
C LEU A 127 12.48 9.95 23.54
N ASP A 128 12.02 10.78 22.59
CA ASP A 128 11.37 12.04 22.93
C ASP A 128 10.23 11.72 23.93
N GLY A 129 10.14 12.43 25.05
CA GLY A 129 9.26 12.04 26.18
C GLY A 129 9.94 11.25 27.30
N GLY A 130 11.24 10.94 27.18
CA GLY A 130 12.07 10.38 28.28
C GLY A 130 11.97 8.87 28.47
N ILE A 131 11.25 8.14 27.63
CA ILE A 131 11.10 6.69 27.75
C ILE A 131 12.34 5.98 27.21
N GLU A 132 12.96 5.14 28.05
CA GLU A 132 14.10 4.33 27.66
C GLU A 132 13.63 3.04 26.96
N VAL A 133 14.19 2.78 25.78
CA VAL A 133 13.97 1.54 25.03
C VAL A 133 15.29 0.83 24.75
N VAL A 134 15.24 -0.47 24.54
CA VAL A 134 16.41 -1.29 24.21
C VAL A 134 16.25 -1.86 22.81
N ILE A 135 17.24 -1.61 21.94
CA ILE A 135 17.26 -2.15 20.58
C ILE A 135 17.92 -3.54 20.62
N GLY A 136 17.16 -4.54 20.21
CA GLY A 136 17.60 -5.93 20.12
C GLY A 136 18.25 -6.30 18.80
N GLU A 137 18.30 -7.60 18.56
CA GLU A 137 18.82 -8.22 17.34
C GLU A 137 17.96 -7.91 16.11
N GLY A 138 18.50 -8.26 14.94
CA GLY A 138 17.77 -8.17 13.67
C GLY A 138 16.65 -9.20 13.58
N SER A 139 15.48 -8.77 13.08
CA SER A 139 14.31 -9.62 12.80
C SER A 139 14.17 -9.97 11.30
N GLY A 140 15.15 -9.59 10.48
CA GLY A 140 15.14 -9.79 9.03
C GLY A 140 14.94 -8.50 8.25
N GLN A 141 15.31 -8.50 6.97
CA GLN A 141 15.12 -7.38 6.01
C GLN A 141 15.56 -6.00 6.52
N GLY A 142 16.53 -5.96 7.46
CA GLY A 142 17.06 -4.74 8.09
C GLY A 142 16.25 -4.22 9.26
N ALA A 143 15.17 -4.90 9.63
CA ALA A 143 14.41 -4.58 10.83
C ALA A 143 15.07 -5.13 12.09
N ARG A 144 14.69 -4.58 13.24
CA ARG A 144 15.20 -4.95 14.57
C ARG A 144 14.05 -5.01 15.58
N VAL A 145 14.30 -5.70 16.67
CA VAL A 145 13.38 -5.70 17.80
C VAL A 145 13.64 -4.47 18.67
N CYS A 146 12.60 -3.71 18.97
CA CYS A 146 12.61 -2.65 19.98
C CYS A 146 11.84 -3.13 21.22
N ARG A 147 12.47 -3.09 22.37
CA ARG A 147 11.88 -3.49 23.63
C ARG A 147 11.53 -2.25 24.45
N PHE A 148 10.26 -2.09 24.74
CA PHE A 148 9.73 -1.05 25.61
C PHE A 148 9.65 -1.55 27.06
N PRO A 149 9.64 -0.65 28.06
CA PRO A 149 9.38 -1.00 29.44
C PRO A 149 8.02 -1.69 29.60
N PRO A 150 7.86 -2.56 30.59
CA PRO A 150 6.57 -3.14 30.91
C PRO A 150 5.52 -2.07 31.26
N GLY A 151 4.29 -2.29 30.83
CA GLY A 151 3.16 -1.39 31.14
C GLY A 151 3.04 -0.13 30.27
N ILE A 152 3.93 0.07 29.29
CA ILE A 152 3.80 1.16 28.32
C ILE A 152 2.75 0.77 27.27
N ASP A 153 1.78 1.64 27.07
CA ASP A 153 0.91 1.61 25.89
C ASP A 153 1.61 2.33 24.73
N VAL A 154 2.19 1.53 23.82
CA VAL A 154 2.95 2.04 22.68
C VAL A 154 2.05 2.76 21.67
N TRP A 155 0.76 2.40 21.58
CA TRP A 155 -0.19 3.08 20.71
C TRP A 155 -0.44 4.52 21.19
N SER A 156 -0.71 4.71 22.47
CA SER A 156 -0.84 6.05 23.06
C SER A 156 0.44 6.85 22.96
N LEU A 157 1.59 6.21 23.16
CA LEU A 157 2.90 6.84 23.00
C LEU A 157 3.13 7.35 21.56
N MET A 158 2.78 6.55 20.53
CA MET A 158 2.86 6.99 19.14
C MET A 158 2.00 8.22 18.87
N GLU A 159 0.81 8.31 19.43
CA GLU A 159 -0.06 9.49 19.27
C GLU A 159 0.54 10.74 19.94
N GLU A 160 1.22 10.57 21.08
CA GLU A 160 1.78 11.67 21.89
C GLU A 160 3.06 12.24 21.28
N ILE A 161 4.04 11.38 20.95
CA ILE A 161 5.39 11.81 20.55
C ILE A 161 5.78 11.42 19.12
N GLY A 162 4.92 10.69 18.43
CA GLY A 162 5.19 10.19 17.08
C GLY A 162 4.89 11.20 15.98
N GLU A 163 5.54 11.02 14.86
CA GLU A 163 5.31 11.77 13.62
C GLU A 163 4.66 10.90 12.56
N MET A 164 3.81 11.50 11.71
CA MET A 164 3.17 10.84 10.58
C MET A 164 4.24 10.36 9.58
N PRO A 165 4.21 9.08 9.18
CA PRO A 165 5.21 8.50 8.29
C PRO A 165 4.87 8.75 6.82
N PHE A 166 4.96 10.00 6.36
CA PHE A 166 4.77 10.30 4.94
C PHE A 166 5.71 9.49 4.05
N PRO A 167 5.30 9.17 2.82
CA PRO A 167 6.16 8.52 1.83
C PRO A 167 7.47 9.29 1.59
N PRO A 168 8.58 8.60 1.28
CA PRO A 168 9.91 9.24 1.19
C PRO A 168 10.05 10.26 0.06
N TYR A 169 9.12 10.28 -0.90
CA TYR A 169 9.08 11.23 -2.00
C TYR A 169 8.25 12.50 -1.68
N VAL A 170 7.58 12.55 -0.53
CA VAL A 170 6.87 13.74 -0.03
C VAL A 170 7.78 14.46 0.93
N HIS A 171 8.15 15.70 0.57
CA HIS A 171 9.12 16.51 1.32
C HIS A 171 8.50 17.76 1.94
N ASN A 172 7.20 18.01 1.75
CA ASN A 172 6.53 19.17 2.32
C ASN A 172 6.21 18.93 3.81
N PRO A 173 6.84 19.68 4.74
CA PRO A 173 6.63 19.50 6.18
C PRO A 173 5.31 20.10 6.70
N PHE A 174 4.58 20.85 5.87
CA PHE A 174 3.37 21.58 6.26
C PHE A 174 2.07 20.85 5.86
N ILE A 175 2.16 19.60 5.45
CA ILE A 175 0.96 18.81 5.17
C ILE A 175 0.30 18.46 6.51
N ASP A 176 -0.99 18.82 6.65
CA ASP A 176 -1.81 18.34 7.75
C ASP A 176 -1.82 16.80 7.77
N PRO A 177 -1.42 16.14 8.88
CA PRO A 177 -1.40 14.68 8.99
C PRO A 177 -2.74 14.02 8.65
N GLU A 178 -3.88 14.66 8.94
CA GLU A 178 -5.20 14.13 8.59
C GLU A 178 -5.45 14.10 7.07
N ARG A 179 -4.68 14.85 6.28
CA ARG A 179 -4.72 14.74 4.81
C ARG A 179 -4.11 13.43 4.31
N TYR A 180 -3.32 12.74 5.12
CA TYR A 180 -2.77 11.41 4.83
C TYR A 180 -3.60 10.27 5.43
N GLN A 181 -4.86 10.55 5.79
CA GLN A 181 -5.86 9.57 6.22
C GLN A 181 -7.02 9.52 5.23
N THR A 182 -7.58 8.30 5.02
CA THR A 182 -8.85 8.17 4.30
C THR A 182 -10.01 8.63 5.19
N VAL A 183 -11.08 9.16 4.59
CA VAL A 183 -12.26 9.63 5.33
C VAL A 183 -13.05 8.50 6.00
N TYR A 184 -12.74 7.26 5.67
CA TYR A 184 -13.37 6.04 6.19
C TYR A 184 -12.41 5.15 6.98
N GLY A 185 -11.17 5.57 7.18
CA GLY A 185 -10.16 4.81 7.94
C GLY A 185 -10.50 4.79 9.44
N THR A 186 -10.69 3.59 10.00
CA THR A 186 -11.08 3.39 11.41
C THR A 186 -10.15 2.46 12.18
N ARG A 187 -9.47 1.52 11.51
CA ARG A 187 -8.64 0.48 12.11
C ARG A 187 -7.17 0.92 12.14
N GLN A 188 -6.66 1.28 13.30
CA GLN A 188 -5.24 1.64 13.49
C GLN A 188 -4.33 0.44 13.24
N GLY A 189 -3.11 0.69 12.70
CA GLY A 189 -2.09 -0.34 12.55
C GLY A 189 -1.21 -0.19 11.31
N SER A 190 -1.57 0.66 10.36
CA SER A 190 -0.80 0.87 9.13
C SER A 190 0.29 1.93 9.31
N VAL A 191 1.43 1.73 8.65
CA VAL A 191 2.49 2.74 8.57
C VAL A 191 2.49 3.50 7.23
N ALA A 192 1.52 3.23 6.35
CA ALA A 192 1.29 3.97 5.13
C ALA A 192 -0.21 3.98 4.77
N ALA A 193 -0.69 5.07 4.18
CA ALA A 193 -2.08 5.20 3.78
C ALA A 193 -2.41 4.37 2.53
N PRO A 194 -3.63 3.80 2.42
CA PRO A 194 -4.15 3.28 1.16
C PRO A 194 -4.50 4.46 0.24
N THR A 195 -3.47 4.95 -0.47
CA THR A 195 -3.46 6.26 -1.12
C THR A 195 -4.58 6.47 -2.15
N ALA A 196 -5.07 5.41 -2.81
CA ALA A 196 -6.22 5.51 -3.71
C ALA A 196 -7.50 5.97 -2.99
N GLY A 197 -7.61 5.66 -1.71
CA GLY A 197 -8.73 6.09 -0.87
C GLY A 197 -8.70 7.55 -0.46
N LEU A 198 -7.53 8.20 -0.55
CA LEU A 198 -7.38 9.61 -0.16
C LEU A 198 -8.18 10.58 -1.04
N HIS A 199 -8.55 10.16 -2.23
CA HIS A 199 -9.32 10.98 -3.18
C HIS A 199 -10.82 11.04 -2.87
N PHE A 200 -11.33 10.14 -2.03
CA PHE A 200 -12.74 10.14 -1.66
C PHE A 200 -13.05 11.23 -0.63
N THR A 201 -14.19 11.88 -0.82
CA THR A 201 -14.83 12.77 0.16
C THR A 201 -16.09 12.09 0.73
N PRO A 202 -16.57 12.48 1.91
CA PRO A 202 -17.86 11.99 2.42
C PRO A 202 -19.01 12.18 1.42
N ASP A 203 -19.10 13.37 0.81
CA ASP A 203 -20.15 13.72 -0.16
C ASP A 203 -20.09 12.83 -1.41
N LEU A 204 -18.87 12.53 -1.91
CA LEU A 204 -18.70 11.62 -3.05
C LEU A 204 -19.14 10.19 -2.69
N ILE A 205 -18.81 9.71 -1.49
CA ILE A 205 -19.24 8.39 -1.01
C ILE A 205 -20.78 8.33 -0.91
N GLU A 206 -21.41 9.34 -0.31
CA GLU A 206 -22.86 9.46 -0.23
C GLU A 206 -23.51 9.49 -1.62
N GLY A 207 -22.95 10.28 -2.54
CA GLY A 207 -23.43 10.34 -3.92
C GLY A 207 -23.29 9.02 -4.69
N ILE A 208 -22.27 8.20 -4.38
CA ILE A 208 -22.07 6.87 -4.96
C ILE A 208 -23.09 5.88 -4.37
N THR A 209 -23.25 5.85 -3.04
CA THR A 209 -24.17 4.92 -2.36
C THR A 209 -25.62 5.20 -2.65
N SER A 210 -26.01 6.48 -2.79
CA SER A 210 -27.38 6.87 -3.19
C SER A 210 -27.79 6.35 -4.58
N ARG A 211 -26.83 5.97 -5.42
CA ARG A 211 -27.06 5.34 -6.73
C ARG A 211 -27.17 3.80 -6.66
N GLY A 212 -27.14 3.22 -5.46
CA GLY A 212 -27.26 1.80 -5.22
C GLY A 212 -25.93 1.04 -5.17
N VAL A 213 -24.78 1.71 -5.36
CA VAL A 213 -23.46 1.08 -5.23
C VAL A 213 -23.26 0.68 -3.76
N LYS A 214 -22.92 -0.59 -3.53
CA LYS A 214 -22.61 -1.10 -2.19
C LYS A 214 -21.17 -0.76 -1.81
N LEU A 215 -20.93 -0.61 -0.50
CA LEU A 215 -19.60 -0.48 0.08
C LEU A 215 -19.33 -1.65 1.01
N ALA A 216 -18.10 -2.16 0.97
CA ALA A 216 -17.56 -3.10 1.94
C ALA A 216 -16.12 -2.71 2.29
N SER A 217 -15.59 -3.21 3.39
CA SER A 217 -14.22 -2.91 3.80
C SER A 217 -13.43 -4.17 4.13
N ILE A 218 -12.14 -4.08 3.91
CA ILE A 218 -11.13 -4.98 4.45
C ILE A 218 -10.15 -4.14 5.29
N THR A 219 -9.39 -4.80 6.15
CA THR A 219 -8.24 -4.19 6.80
C THR A 219 -6.97 -4.84 6.27
N LEU A 220 -6.08 -4.05 5.70
CA LEU A 220 -4.71 -4.47 5.38
C LEU A 220 -3.77 -3.40 5.90
N ASN A 221 -2.88 -3.78 6.81
CA ASN A 221 -1.88 -2.88 7.36
C ASN A 221 -0.67 -2.80 6.43
N VAL A 222 -0.54 -1.65 5.79
CA VAL A 222 0.50 -1.40 4.78
C VAL A 222 1.85 -1.18 5.45
N GLY A 223 2.84 -1.99 5.07
CA GLY A 223 4.22 -1.86 5.50
C GLY A 223 5.05 -0.92 4.60
N LEU A 224 6.22 -0.51 5.09
CA LEU A 224 7.15 0.36 4.32
C LEU A 224 7.73 -0.31 3.06
N GLY A 225 7.72 -1.63 2.99
CA GLY A 225 8.24 -2.38 1.84
C GLY A 225 7.53 -2.07 0.52
N THR A 226 6.27 -1.65 0.61
CA THR A 226 5.41 -1.31 -0.55
C THR A 226 5.97 -0.19 -1.43
N PHE A 227 6.82 0.69 -0.88
CA PHE A 227 7.43 1.80 -1.63
C PHE A 227 8.84 1.52 -2.15
N ARG A 228 9.39 0.32 -1.93
CA ARG A 228 10.73 -0.03 -2.43
C ARG A 228 10.64 -0.54 -3.86
N PRO A 229 11.53 -0.07 -4.76
CA PRO A 229 11.69 -0.70 -6.07
C PRO A 229 12.15 -2.15 -5.91
N VAL A 230 11.80 -2.99 -6.87
CA VAL A 230 12.37 -4.34 -6.99
C VAL A 230 13.82 -4.20 -7.44
N GLU A 231 14.75 -4.77 -6.67
CA GLU A 231 16.20 -4.70 -6.94
C GLU A 231 16.69 -5.88 -7.78
N GLU A 232 15.97 -7.00 -7.72
CA GLU A 232 16.28 -8.22 -8.47
C GLU A 232 16.06 -8.01 -9.97
N GLU A 233 16.94 -8.59 -10.80
CA GLU A 233 16.79 -8.56 -12.27
C GLU A 233 15.57 -9.38 -12.74
N ASP A 234 15.32 -10.51 -12.10
CA ASP A 234 14.18 -11.38 -12.34
C ASP A 234 13.13 -11.19 -11.24
N ILE A 235 11.94 -10.70 -11.61
CA ILE A 235 10.85 -10.42 -10.66
C ILE A 235 10.43 -11.64 -9.84
N ARG A 236 10.63 -12.87 -10.34
CA ARG A 236 10.28 -14.12 -9.64
C ARG A 236 11.17 -14.38 -8.41
N MET A 237 12.34 -13.73 -8.35
CA MET A 237 13.27 -13.83 -7.23
C MET A 237 12.91 -12.86 -6.11
N HIS A 238 12.04 -11.88 -6.39
CA HIS A 238 11.60 -10.90 -5.40
C HIS A 238 10.75 -11.54 -4.31
N ARG A 239 11.04 -11.18 -3.06
CA ARG A 239 10.26 -11.61 -1.89
C ARG A 239 9.47 -10.45 -1.33
N MET A 240 8.16 -10.58 -1.37
CA MET A 240 7.26 -9.59 -0.77
C MET A 240 7.39 -9.57 0.76
N HIS A 241 7.18 -8.41 1.33
CA HIS A 241 6.97 -8.29 2.76
C HIS A 241 5.60 -8.89 3.14
N ILE A 242 5.57 -9.53 4.30
CA ILE A 242 4.32 -10.05 4.88
C ILE A 242 3.51 -8.88 5.40
N GLU A 243 2.23 -8.82 5.04
CA GLU A 243 1.26 -7.84 5.53
C GLU A 243 0.08 -8.55 6.18
N GLU A 244 -0.37 -8.02 7.31
CA GLU A 244 -1.51 -8.53 8.06
C GLU A 244 -2.81 -8.02 7.45
N CYS A 245 -3.72 -8.96 7.19
CA CYS A 245 -5.00 -8.70 6.53
C CYS A 245 -6.15 -9.26 7.34
N SER A 246 -7.32 -8.63 7.23
CA SER A 246 -8.59 -9.15 7.71
C SER A 246 -9.70 -8.86 6.71
N ILE A 247 -10.48 -9.87 6.38
CA ILE A 247 -11.69 -9.76 5.55
C ILE A 247 -12.88 -10.13 6.43
N PRO A 248 -13.77 -9.19 6.75
CA PRO A 248 -14.99 -9.48 7.51
C PRO A 248 -15.94 -10.44 6.76
N ASP A 249 -16.74 -11.21 7.52
CA ASP A 249 -17.78 -12.09 6.96
C ASP A 249 -18.77 -11.30 6.08
N ASP A 250 -19.17 -10.11 6.52
CA ASP A 250 -20.09 -9.23 5.77
C ASP A 250 -19.50 -8.79 4.43
N THR A 251 -18.16 -8.59 4.37
CA THR A 251 -17.48 -8.27 3.11
C THR A 251 -17.49 -9.46 2.17
N ALA A 252 -17.20 -10.66 2.66
CA ALA A 252 -17.26 -11.88 1.86
C ALA A 252 -18.69 -12.17 1.36
N LEU A 253 -19.69 -11.95 2.20
CA LEU A 253 -21.09 -12.06 1.81
C LEU A 253 -21.46 -11.03 0.73
N SER A 254 -21.03 -9.77 0.88
CA SER A 254 -21.28 -8.70 -0.10
C SER A 254 -20.65 -9.02 -1.46
N VAL A 255 -19.44 -9.61 -1.48
CA VAL A 255 -18.81 -10.09 -2.72
C VAL A 255 -19.67 -11.15 -3.38
N LYS A 256 -20.15 -12.15 -2.62
CA LYS A 256 -21.01 -13.23 -3.12
C LYS A 256 -22.30 -12.67 -3.71
N GLU A 257 -23.04 -11.84 -2.96
CA GLU A 257 -24.29 -11.24 -3.42
C GLU A 257 -24.09 -10.40 -4.69
N THR A 258 -22.98 -9.65 -4.77
CA THR A 258 -22.65 -8.86 -5.95
C THR A 258 -22.43 -9.75 -7.17
N ARG A 259 -21.72 -10.87 -7.02
CA ARG A 259 -21.51 -11.86 -8.09
C ARG A 259 -22.84 -12.46 -8.56
N GLU A 260 -23.69 -12.89 -7.62
CA GLU A 260 -25.01 -13.46 -7.91
C GLU A 260 -25.93 -12.46 -8.64
N ALA A 261 -25.81 -11.16 -8.34
CA ALA A 261 -26.54 -10.09 -9.02
C ALA A 261 -25.92 -9.65 -10.36
N GLY A 262 -24.81 -10.27 -10.81
CA GLY A 262 -24.09 -9.88 -12.03
C GLY A 262 -23.39 -8.52 -11.96
N GLY A 263 -23.14 -8.02 -10.74
CA GLY A 263 -22.40 -6.81 -10.46
C GLY A 263 -20.88 -7.02 -10.51
N ARG A 264 -20.12 -5.92 -10.37
CA ARG A 264 -18.66 -5.93 -10.36
C ARG A 264 -18.12 -5.69 -8.96
N VAL A 265 -17.05 -6.40 -8.60
CA VAL A 265 -16.25 -6.13 -7.41
C VAL A 265 -15.12 -5.19 -7.80
N ILE A 266 -15.12 -3.98 -7.27
CA ILE A 266 -14.20 -2.90 -7.58
C ILE A 266 -13.30 -2.63 -6.37
N ALA A 267 -12.02 -2.93 -6.48
CA ALA A 267 -11.05 -2.72 -5.42
C ALA A 267 -10.53 -1.27 -5.41
N VAL A 268 -10.58 -0.62 -4.26
CA VAL A 268 -9.99 0.71 -4.05
C VAL A 268 -8.61 0.56 -3.42
N GLY A 269 -7.60 0.60 -4.26
CA GLY A 269 -6.19 0.39 -3.93
C GLY A 269 -5.69 -1.01 -4.25
N THR A 270 -4.41 -1.10 -4.59
CA THR A 270 -3.72 -2.37 -4.81
C THR A 270 -3.68 -3.25 -3.56
N THR A 271 -3.76 -2.65 -2.37
CA THR A 271 -3.89 -3.36 -1.09
C THR A 271 -5.16 -4.19 -1.00
N VAL A 272 -6.29 -3.62 -1.45
CA VAL A 272 -7.56 -4.35 -1.51
C VAL A 272 -7.49 -5.49 -2.53
N VAL A 273 -6.92 -5.25 -3.71
CA VAL A 273 -6.69 -6.31 -4.70
C VAL A 273 -5.89 -7.45 -4.08
N ARG A 274 -4.79 -7.14 -3.39
CA ARG A 274 -3.94 -8.16 -2.76
C ARG A 274 -4.69 -8.95 -1.71
N ALA A 275 -5.47 -8.30 -0.85
CA ALA A 275 -6.27 -8.97 0.17
C ALA A 275 -7.33 -9.91 -0.45
N LEU A 276 -8.13 -9.40 -1.39
CA LEU A 276 -9.19 -10.18 -2.03
C LEU A 276 -8.63 -11.38 -2.80
N GLU A 277 -7.61 -11.15 -3.64
CA GLU A 277 -7.02 -12.22 -4.47
C GLU A 277 -6.29 -13.28 -3.63
N SER A 278 -5.71 -12.91 -2.47
CA SER A 278 -5.08 -13.88 -1.55
C SER A 278 -6.07 -14.86 -0.94
N ARG A 279 -7.35 -14.55 -0.92
CA ARG A 279 -8.43 -15.35 -0.35
C ARG A 279 -9.51 -15.69 -1.37
N ALA A 280 -9.26 -15.42 -2.66
CA ALA A 280 -10.19 -15.72 -3.73
C ALA A 280 -10.30 -17.21 -4.01
N THR A 281 -11.52 -17.69 -4.24
CA THR A 281 -11.78 -19.01 -4.78
C THR A 281 -11.79 -18.97 -6.31
N ARG A 282 -11.80 -20.14 -6.96
CA ARG A 282 -11.89 -20.24 -8.43
C ARG A 282 -13.22 -19.72 -8.98
N GLU A 283 -14.25 -19.71 -8.16
CA GLU A 283 -15.59 -19.20 -8.46
C GLU A 283 -15.68 -17.67 -8.26
N GLY A 284 -14.58 -17.00 -7.86
CA GLY A 284 -14.53 -15.57 -7.63
C GLY A 284 -15.14 -15.11 -6.30
N LEU A 285 -15.37 -16.07 -5.37
CA LEU A 285 -15.77 -15.77 -4.00
C LEU A 285 -14.53 -15.48 -3.15
N VAL A 286 -14.73 -14.90 -1.97
CA VAL A 286 -13.64 -14.55 -1.05
C VAL A 286 -13.87 -15.24 0.30
N VAL A 287 -12.84 -15.89 0.83
CA VAL A 287 -12.88 -16.54 2.16
C VAL A 287 -12.59 -15.50 3.24
N PRO A 288 -13.50 -15.27 4.21
CA PRO A 288 -13.28 -14.30 5.28
C PRO A 288 -12.25 -14.77 6.31
N GLY A 289 -11.89 -13.88 7.24
CA GLY A 289 -11.00 -14.13 8.36
C GLY A 289 -9.76 -13.27 8.35
N SER A 290 -8.95 -13.40 9.42
CA SER A 290 -7.64 -12.78 9.55
C SER A 290 -6.56 -13.70 8.99
N PHE A 291 -5.59 -13.13 8.28
CA PHE A 291 -4.49 -13.88 7.64
C PHE A 291 -3.32 -12.94 7.35
N SER A 292 -2.17 -13.55 7.06
CA SER A 292 -1.01 -12.82 6.54
C SER A 292 -0.86 -13.10 5.04
N THR A 293 -0.40 -12.12 4.27
CA THR A 293 -0.14 -12.29 2.84
C THR A 293 1.22 -11.72 2.43
N ASP A 294 1.95 -12.49 1.67
CA ASP A 294 3.14 -12.09 0.90
C ASP A 294 2.90 -12.20 -0.61
N ALA A 295 1.64 -12.20 -1.02
CA ALA A 295 1.24 -12.39 -2.41
C ALA A 295 1.82 -11.34 -3.33
N PHE A 296 2.47 -11.78 -4.40
CA PHE A 296 3.04 -10.95 -5.45
C PHE A 296 2.34 -11.26 -6.78
N TYR A 297 1.66 -10.26 -7.33
CA TYR A 297 0.93 -10.39 -8.58
C TYR A 297 1.69 -9.68 -9.70
N TYR A 298 2.01 -10.42 -10.76
CA TYR A 298 2.67 -9.94 -11.97
C TYR A 298 2.04 -10.57 -13.23
N PRO A 299 2.33 -10.12 -14.43
CA PRO A 299 1.74 -10.64 -15.68
C PRO A 299 1.79 -12.16 -15.78
N GLY A 300 0.64 -12.74 -16.13
CA GLY A 300 0.37 -14.18 -16.11
C GLY A 300 -0.61 -14.60 -15.02
N TYR A 301 -0.79 -13.78 -13.97
CA TYR A 301 -1.82 -14.03 -12.95
C TYR A 301 -3.22 -13.73 -13.51
N ARG A 302 -4.19 -14.58 -13.13
CA ARG A 302 -5.61 -14.41 -13.48
C ARG A 302 -6.39 -14.01 -12.25
N PHE A 303 -6.85 -12.77 -12.22
CA PHE A 303 -7.65 -12.24 -11.13
C PHE A 303 -8.99 -12.94 -11.05
N GLN A 304 -9.39 -13.35 -9.85
CA GLN A 304 -10.60 -14.11 -9.57
C GLN A 304 -11.68 -13.25 -8.92
N ALA A 305 -11.31 -12.46 -7.91
CA ALA A 305 -12.24 -11.69 -7.10
C ALA A 305 -12.42 -10.24 -7.58
N THR A 306 -11.47 -9.68 -8.37
CA THR A 306 -11.43 -8.28 -8.72
C THR A 306 -11.79 -8.04 -10.19
N ASP A 307 -12.86 -7.30 -10.47
CA ASP A 307 -13.30 -6.96 -11.85
C ASP A 307 -12.76 -5.62 -12.34
N ALA A 308 -12.64 -4.66 -11.43
CA ALA A 308 -12.07 -3.33 -11.70
C ALA A 308 -11.26 -2.84 -10.49
N MET A 309 -10.35 -1.91 -10.69
CA MET A 309 -9.60 -1.29 -9.60
C MET A 309 -9.51 0.22 -9.77
N ILE A 310 -9.47 0.92 -8.65
CA ILE A 310 -9.14 2.33 -8.52
C ILE A 310 -7.79 2.39 -7.82
N THR A 311 -6.78 2.96 -8.44
CA THR A 311 -5.42 3.00 -7.88
C THR A 311 -4.68 4.26 -8.29
N ASN A 312 -3.61 4.61 -7.60
CA ASN A 312 -2.70 5.69 -7.99
C ASN A 312 -1.71 5.20 -9.06
N PHE A 313 -0.97 6.14 -9.64
CA PHE A 313 0.25 5.82 -10.35
C PHE A 313 1.30 5.26 -9.39
N HIS A 314 2.09 4.31 -9.86
CA HIS A 314 3.10 3.62 -9.07
C HIS A 314 4.50 3.92 -9.59
N LEU A 315 5.49 3.87 -8.71
CA LEU A 315 6.89 4.11 -9.06
C LEU A 315 7.40 3.11 -10.09
N PRO A 316 8.36 3.50 -10.93
CA PRO A 316 9.05 2.58 -11.83
C PRO A 316 9.61 1.37 -11.09
N ARG A 317 9.58 0.20 -11.72
CA ARG A 317 10.09 -1.07 -11.19
C ARG A 317 9.49 -1.48 -9.84
N SER A 318 8.31 -0.98 -9.49
CA SER A 318 7.62 -1.36 -8.25
C SER A 318 6.74 -2.60 -8.44
N THR A 319 6.57 -3.38 -7.37
CA THR A 319 5.65 -4.52 -7.33
C THR A 319 4.21 -4.12 -7.64
N LEU A 320 3.83 -2.89 -7.28
CA LEU A 320 2.49 -2.34 -7.53
C LEU A 320 2.27 -2.02 -9.02
N LEU A 321 3.28 -1.51 -9.73
CA LEU A 321 3.20 -1.35 -11.18
C LEU A 321 3.05 -2.70 -11.87
N MET A 322 3.78 -3.72 -11.41
CA MET A 322 3.68 -5.08 -11.95
C MET A 322 2.28 -5.67 -11.74
N LEU A 323 1.65 -5.44 -10.58
CA LEU A 323 0.25 -5.84 -10.32
C LEU A 323 -0.71 -5.16 -11.29
N VAL A 324 -0.57 -3.85 -11.53
CA VAL A 324 -1.44 -3.13 -12.49
C VAL A 324 -1.20 -3.64 -13.91
N CYS A 325 0.05 -3.93 -14.29
CA CYS A 325 0.39 -4.57 -15.55
C CYS A 325 -0.22 -5.98 -15.69
N ALA A 326 -0.26 -6.75 -14.60
CA ALA A 326 -0.93 -8.06 -14.58
C ALA A 326 -2.44 -7.92 -14.81
N PHE A 327 -3.06 -6.88 -14.24
CA PHE A 327 -4.49 -6.65 -14.30
C PHE A 327 -4.97 -6.12 -15.66
N ALA A 328 -4.27 -5.16 -16.25
CA ALA A 328 -4.73 -4.46 -17.45
C ALA A 328 -3.92 -4.76 -18.71
N GLY A 329 -2.82 -5.50 -18.60
CA GLY A 329 -1.86 -5.74 -19.68
C GLY A 329 -0.74 -4.70 -19.68
N LYS A 330 0.52 -5.18 -19.74
CA LYS A 330 1.72 -4.33 -19.66
C LYS A 330 1.70 -3.19 -20.70
N GLU A 331 1.44 -3.50 -21.96
CA GLU A 331 1.50 -2.52 -23.07
C GLU A 331 0.52 -1.35 -22.85
N LEU A 332 -0.72 -1.65 -22.46
CA LEU A 332 -1.74 -0.65 -22.19
C LEU A 332 -1.36 0.22 -20.97
N VAL A 333 -0.88 -0.43 -19.90
CA VAL A 333 -0.46 0.29 -18.69
C VAL A 333 0.74 1.19 -18.98
N MET A 334 1.77 0.69 -19.65
CA MET A 334 2.95 1.50 -19.98
C MET A 334 2.61 2.67 -20.91
N ARG A 335 1.67 2.49 -21.87
CA ARG A 335 1.15 3.60 -22.66
C ARG A 335 0.45 4.65 -21.79
N ALA A 336 -0.42 4.22 -20.87
CA ALA A 336 -1.12 5.12 -19.95
C ALA A 336 -0.16 5.88 -19.01
N TYR A 337 0.95 5.25 -18.61
CA TYR A 337 1.95 5.88 -17.74
C TYR A 337 2.86 6.87 -18.50
N ASN A 338 3.05 6.68 -19.80
CA ASN A 338 3.81 7.61 -20.64
C ASN A 338 2.97 8.79 -21.16
N GLU A 339 1.64 8.72 -21.13
CA GLU A 339 0.69 9.78 -21.48
C GLU A 339 0.54 10.80 -20.35
#